data_146342b3a47e03ea1f827c3e8cd142e4
#
_entry.id   146342b3a47e03ea1f827c3e8cd142e4
#
_cell.length_a   1.000
_cell.length_b   1.000
_cell.length_c   1.000
_cell.angle_alpha   90.00
_cell.angle_beta   90.00
_cell.angle_gamma   90.00
#
_symmetry.space_group_name_H-M   'P 1'
#
loop_
_entity.id
_entity.type
_entity.pdbx_description
1 polymer ?
#
loop_
_entity_poly.entity_id
_entity_poly.type
_entity_poly.pdbx_seq_one_letter_code
_entity_poly.pdbx_strand_id
1 'polypeptide(L)'
;MRGNQDFQGAMFSYISLEERVPATHPLRKLRAVVDALLATMSSEFEAVYARRGRPSVPPEMLLKALLLQILFSIRSERQLVEAINYNLLYRWFVGLNIEDKVWDHSTFSANRERLFNEDLARAFFERVKLSAQWGRLASDEHFSVDGTLIEAWASHKSFKRKDDDSGTPPGRNPEVDFKGQERCNDTHKSTTDADARLFKKSRGDKSRLCHMGHILMENRNGLIVDVEITHANGTAEREAALAM
;
A
#
# COMPACT_ATOMS: atom_id res chain seq x y z
N MET A 1 9.94 -47.59 8.88
CA MET A 1 9.11 -47.70 10.12
C MET A 1 8.09 -46.58 10.14
N ARG A 2 6.82 -46.87 10.45
CA ARG A 2 5.80 -45.85 10.63
C ARG A 2 6.02 -45.22 11.99
N GLY A 3 6.17 -43.86 12.07
CA GLY A 3 6.25 -43.16 13.36
C GLY A 3 4.91 -43.18 14.11
N ASN A 4 4.96 -43.13 15.44
CA ASN A 4 3.78 -42.99 16.27
C ASN A 4 3.30 -41.52 16.26
N GLN A 5 2.00 -41.34 16.39
CA GLN A 5 1.39 -40.03 16.55
C GLN A 5 1.22 -39.77 18.07
N ASP A 6 2.11 -38.95 18.59
CA ASP A 6 2.02 -38.52 19.99
C ASP A 6 1.27 -37.19 20.05
N PHE A 7 0.23 -37.12 20.87
CA PHE A 7 -0.48 -35.88 21.13
C PHE A 7 0.28 -35.07 22.17
N GLN A 8 0.56 -33.80 21.86
CA GLN A 8 1.23 -32.91 22.81
C GLN A 8 0.30 -32.61 23.98
N GLY A 9 0.61 -33.18 25.15
CA GLY A 9 -0.09 -32.93 26.40
C GLY A 9 0.62 -31.93 27.33
N ALA A 10 1.72 -31.31 26.89
CA ALA A 10 2.49 -30.41 27.74
C ALA A 10 1.73 -29.09 27.94
N MET A 11 1.51 -28.71 29.20
CA MET A 11 0.83 -27.48 29.61
C MET A 11 1.74 -26.24 29.44
N PHE A 12 3.05 -26.44 29.52
CA PHE A 12 4.05 -25.36 29.39
C PHE A 12 5.02 -25.65 28.27
N SER A 13 5.34 -24.61 27.49
CA SER A 13 6.37 -24.67 26.47
C SER A 13 7.26 -23.44 26.59
N TYR A 14 8.57 -23.67 26.76
CA TYR A 14 9.59 -22.60 26.77
C TYR A 14 10.13 -22.44 25.35
N ILE A 15 9.51 -21.54 24.59
CA ILE A 15 9.92 -21.26 23.21
C ILE A 15 10.26 -19.77 23.09
N SER A 16 11.51 -19.46 22.73
CA SER A 16 11.89 -18.15 22.22
C SER A 16 11.57 -18.05 20.75
N LEU A 17 10.80 -17.02 20.35
CA LEU A 17 10.52 -16.75 18.93
C LEU A 17 11.82 -16.47 18.17
N GLU A 18 12.79 -15.84 18.81
CA GLU A 18 14.09 -15.54 18.25
C GLU A 18 14.88 -16.83 17.90
N GLU A 19 14.82 -17.83 18.75
CA GLU A 19 15.47 -19.13 18.51
C GLU A 19 14.67 -20.00 17.52
N ARG A 20 13.33 -19.85 17.53
CA ARG A 20 12.45 -20.64 16.65
C ARG A 20 12.64 -20.32 15.17
N VAL A 21 12.91 -19.05 14.84
CA VAL A 21 13.14 -18.63 13.45
C VAL A 21 14.58 -18.99 13.07
N PRO A 22 14.79 -19.79 11.99
CA PRO A 22 16.15 -20.16 11.57
C PRO A 22 17.03 -18.93 11.28
N ALA A 23 18.30 -18.98 11.65
CA ALA A 23 19.26 -17.88 11.44
C ALA A 23 19.41 -17.49 9.95
N THR A 24 19.19 -18.44 9.05
CA THR A 24 19.28 -18.24 7.59
C THR A 24 17.97 -17.75 6.97
N HIS A 25 16.90 -17.58 7.76
CA HIS A 25 15.59 -17.20 7.20
C HIS A 25 15.63 -15.79 6.56
N PRO A 26 15.13 -15.60 5.32
CA PRO A 26 15.21 -14.32 4.59
C PRO A 26 14.63 -13.13 5.35
N LEU A 27 13.54 -13.35 6.10
CA LEU A 27 12.92 -12.29 6.89
C LEU A 27 13.82 -11.74 8.01
N ARG A 28 14.91 -12.44 8.41
CA ARG A 28 15.85 -11.88 9.39
C ARG A 28 16.58 -10.65 8.85
N LYS A 29 17.08 -10.76 7.63
CA LYS A 29 17.75 -9.64 6.96
C LYS A 29 16.77 -8.48 6.72
N LEU A 30 15.59 -8.81 6.24
CA LEU A 30 14.55 -7.82 6.00
C LEU A 30 14.14 -7.11 7.30
N ARG A 31 13.90 -7.86 8.39
CA ARG A 31 13.56 -7.28 9.69
C ARG A 31 14.62 -6.32 10.17
N ALA A 32 15.90 -6.69 10.11
CA ALA A 32 16.99 -5.82 10.53
C ALA A 32 17.04 -4.50 9.75
N VAL A 33 16.84 -4.55 8.42
CA VAL A 33 16.76 -3.35 7.57
C VAL A 33 15.55 -2.50 7.94
N VAL A 34 14.38 -3.13 8.05
CA VAL A 34 13.13 -2.41 8.37
C VAL A 34 13.18 -1.79 9.75
N ASP A 35 13.65 -2.50 10.77
CA ASP A 35 13.77 -1.98 12.12
C ASP A 35 14.74 -0.76 12.17
N ALA A 36 15.86 -0.83 11.45
CA ALA A 36 16.80 0.29 11.34
C ALA A 36 16.17 1.51 10.64
N LEU A 37 15.43 1.30 9.55
CA LEU A 37 14.74 2.38 8.84
C LEU A 37 13.64 3.02 9.69
N LEU A 38 12.78 2.21 10.32
CA LEU A 38 11.69 2.70 11.17
C LEU A 38 12.23 3.46 12.40
N ALA A 39 13.36 3.04 12.96
CA ALA A 39 14.01 3.78 14.06
C ALA A 39 14.41 5.21 13.65
N THR A 40 14.78 5.43 12.38
CA THR A 40 15.09 6.79 11.89
C THR A 40 13.84 7.67 11.69
N MET A 41 12.64 7.08 11.74
CA MET A 41 11.37 7.77 11.55
C MET A 41 10.64 8.11 12.86
N SER A 42 11.28 7.92 14.00
CA SER A 42 10.63 8.14 15.31
C SER A 42 10.09 9.57 15.47
N SER A 43 10.78 10.58 14.95
CA SER A 43 10.33 11.98 15.01
C SER A 43 9.06 12.24 14.20
N GLU A 44 8.95 11.63 13.03
CA GLU A 44 7.77 11.72 12.17
C GLU A 44 6.58 11.01 12.82
N PHE A 45 6.81 9.86 13.44
CA PHE A 45 5.75 9.16 14.19
C PHE A 45 5.28 9.99 15.39
N GLU A 46 6.19 10.57 16.17
CA GLU A 46 5.83 11.43 17.29
C GLU A 46 5.00 12.66 16.86
N ALA A 47 5.24 13.20 15.68
CA ALA A 47 4.51 14.34 15.14
C ALA A 47 3.04 14.03 14.84
N VAL A 48 2.72 12.79 14.46
CA VAL A 48 1.34 12.37 14.09
C VAL A 48 0.58 11.72 15.25
N TYR A 49 1.23 11.45 16.38
CA TYR A 49 0.59 10.87 17.58
C TYR A 49 0.40 11.89 18.70
N ALA A 50 -0.75 11.81 19.38
CA ALA A 50 -1.03 12.67 20.51
C ALA A 50 -0.13 12.33 21.71
N ARG A 51 0.40 13.35 22.39
CA ARG A 51 1.26 13.19 23.57
C ARG A 51 0.52 12.70 24.83
N ARG A 52 -0.81 12.71 24.85
CA ARG A 52 -1.64 12.29 25.98
C ARG A 52 -2.77 11.38 25.49
N GLY A 53 -3.13 10.39 26.30
CA GLY A 53 -4.22 9.45 26.01
C GLY A 53 -3.80 8.00 26.23
N ARG A 54 -4.66 7.06 25.82
CA ARG A 54 -4.35 5.63 25.86
C ARG A 54 -3.27 5.32 24.84
N PRO A 55 -2.18 4.59 25.19
CA PRO A 55 -1.20 4.14 24.22
C PRO A 55 -1.86 3.36 23.08
N SER A 56 -1.52 3.70 21.85
CA SER A 56 -1.94 2.97 20.67
C SER A 56 -0.98 1.83 20.36
N VAL A 57 -1.33 0.98 19.40
CA VAL A 57 -0.36 0.04 18.82
C VAL A 57 0.79 0.85 18.19
N PRO A 58 2.06 0.50 18.46
CA PRO A 58 3.20 1.19 17.86
C PRO A 58 3.11 1.21 16.32
N PRO A 59 3.38 2.36 15.68
CA PRO A 59 3.34 2.47 14.22
C PRO A 59 4.29 1.50 13.53
N GLU A 60 5.44 1.23 14.12
CA GLU A 60 6.42 0.28 13.60
C GLU A 60 5.84 -1.14 13.48
N MET A 61 5.03 -1.56 14.45
CA MET A 61 4.37 -2.87 14.41
C MET A 61 3.33 -2.94 13.29
N LEU A 62 2.53 -1.88 13.14
CA LEU A 62 1.52 -1.81 12.08
C LEU A 62 2.16 -1.80 10.69
N LEU A 63 3.23 -1.03 10.49
CA LEU A 63 3.96 -0.98 9.22
C LEU A 63 4.61 -2.33 8.90
N LYS A 64 5.25 -2.99 9.87
CA LYS A 64 5.79 -4.35 9.68
C LYS A 64 4.69 -5.36 9.35
N ALA A 65 3.52 -5.25 9.96
CA ALA A 65 2.38 -6.13 9.64
C ALA A 65 1.90 -5.93 8.19
N LEU A 66 1.84 -4.69 7.71
CA LEU A 66 1.48 -4.40 6.31
C LEU A 66 2.54 -4.86 5.32
N LEU A 67 3.82 -4.78 5.68
CA LEU A 67 4.88 -5.40 4.87
C LEU A 67 4.66 -6.90 4.72
N LEU A 68 4.27 -7.60 5.79
CA LEU A 68 3.89 -9.03 5.68
C LEU A 68 2.68 -9.22 4.77
N GLN A 69 1.68 -8.34 4.84
CA GLN A 69 0.51 -8.41 3.97
C GLN A 69 0.89 -8.38 2.50
N ILE A 70 1.79 -7.48 2.12
CA ILE A 70 2.28 -7.33 0.75
C ILE A 70 3.14 -8.53 0.36
N LEU A 71 4.14 -8.88 1.17
CA LEU A 71 5.11 -9.95 0.87
C LEU A 71 4.47 -11.33 0.72
N PHE A 72 3.42 -11.60 1.49
CA PHE A 72 2.71 -12.89 1.47
C PHE A 72 1.35 -12.82 0.78
N SER A 73 1.05 -11.72 0.09
CA SER A 73 -0.20 -11.52 -0.68
C SER A 73 -1.46 -11.81 0.14
N ILE A 74 -1.49 -11.36 1.39
CA ILE A 74 -2.62 -11.56 2.29
C ILE A 74 -3.75 -10.59 1.89
N ARG A 75 -4.92 -11.13 1.57
CA ARG A 75 -6.01 -10.39 0.90
C ARG A 75 -6.67 -9.30 1.74
N SER A 76 -6.64 -9.41 3.07
CA SER A 76 -7.35 -8.48 3.94
C SER A 76 -6.66 -8.31 5.29
N GLU A 77 -6.87 -7.15 5.92
CA GLU A 77 -6.38 -6.86 7.27
C GLU A 77 -6.93 -7.84 8.31
N ARG A 78 -8.14 -8.36 8.13
CA ARG A 78 -8.71 -9.41 8.99
C ARG A 78 -7.91 -10.71 8.91
N GLN A 79 -7.61 -11.17 7.69
CA GLN A 79 -6.76 -12.35 7.48
C GLN A 79 -5.33 -12.10 7.97
N LEU A 80 -4.80 -10.88 7.84
CA LEU A 80 -3.50 -10.50 8.35
C LEU A 80 -3.44 -10.66 9.88
N VAL A 81 -4.42 -10.12 10.60
CA VAL A 81 -4.50 -10.23 12.07
C VAL A 81 -4.64 -11.69 12.50
N GLU A 82 -5.47 -12.47 11.81
CA GLU A 82 -5.60 -13.90 12.06
C GLU A 82 -4.27 -14.65 11.81
N ALA A 83 -3.60 -14.36 10.71
CA ALA A 83 -2.30 -14.94 10.39
C ALA A 83 -1.23 -14.56 11.45
N ILE A 84 -1.17 -13.31 11.91
CA ILE A 84 -0.27 -12.88 12.98
C ILE A 84 -0.61 -13.60 14.29
N ASN A 85 -1.89 -13.87 14.55
CA ASN A 85 -2.30 -14.56 15.78
C ASN A 85 -1.77 -15.99 15.88
N TYR A 86 -1.71 -16.71 14.76
CA TYR A 86 -1.35 -18.13 14.76
C TYR A 86 0.03 -18.44 14.20
N ASN A 87 0.66 -17.53 13.46
CA ASN A 87 1.95 -17.75 12.84
C ASN A 87 3.08 -17.16 13.67
N LEU A 88 3.91 -18.01 14.26
CA LEU A 88 5.04 -17.60 15.10
C LEU A 88 6.07 -16.75 14.35
N LEU A 89 6.30 -17.01 13.07
CA LEU A 89 7.19 -16.22 12.22
C LEU A 89 6.68 -14.79 12.05
N TYR A 90 5.37 -14.62 11.85
CA TYR A 90 4.77 -13.30 11.70
C TYR A 90 4.79 -12.52 13.01
N ARG A 91 4.47 -13.19 14.13
CA ARG A 91 4.59 -12.60 15.47
C ARG A 91 6.02 -12.10 15.72
N TRP A 92 7.00 -12.96 15.45
CA TRP A 92 8.41 -12.60 15.57
C TRP A 92 8.76 -11.39 14.69
N PHE A 93 8.37 -11.37 13.40
CA PHE A 93 8.69 -10.29 12.49
C PHE A 93 8.10 -8.95 12.93
N VAL A 94 6.85 -8.95 13.40
CA VAL A 94 6.16 -7.76 13.90
C VAL A 94 6.72 -7.27 15.23
N GLY A 95 7.24 -8.18 16.06
CA GLY A 95 7.78 -7.89 17.40
C GLY A 95 6.82 -8.20 18.53
N LEU A 96 5.89 -9.15 18.33
CA LEU A 96 5.00 -9.68 19.36
C LEU A 96 5.60 -10.92 20.01
N ASN A 97 5.42 -11.08 21.33
CA ASN A 97 5.70 -12.33 22.05
C ASN A 97 4.57 -13.34 21.82
N ILE A 98 4.78 -14.60 22.25
CA ILE A 98 3.79 -15.68 22.10
C ILE A 98 2.48 -15.33 22.81
N GLU A 99 2.55 -14.73 23.99
CA GLU A 99 1.40 -14.41 24.84
C GLU A 99 0.75 -13.07 24.53
N ASP A 100 1.40 -12.21 23.74
CA ASP A 100 0.89 -10.88 23.43
C ASP A 100 -0.42 -10.97 22.64
N LYS A 101 -1.39 -10.17 23.04
CA LYS A 101 -2.64 -10.06 22.30
C LYS A 101 -2.42 -9.30 21.00
N VAL A 102 -2.84 -9.87 19.89
CA VAL A 102 -2.88 -9.16 18.61
C VAL A 102 -4.03 -8.15 18.63
N TRP A 103 -3.81 -7.00 18.02
CA TRP A 103 -4.83 -5.94 17.91
C TRP A 103 -5.97 -6.34 16.96
N ASP A 104 -7.06 -5.60 17.01
CA ASP A 104 -8.19 -5.79 16.10
C ASP A 104 -7.88 -5.24 14.70
N HIS A 105 -8.47 -5.84 13.66
CA HIS A 105 -8.28 -5.42 12.27
C HIS A 105 -8.69 -3.94 12.03
N SER A 106 -9.69 -3.43 12.78
CA SER A 106 -10.13 -2.03 12.68
C SER A 106 -9.03 -1.03 13.08
N THR A 107 -7.98 -1.49 13.77
CA THR A 107 -6.81 -0.66 14.10
C THR A 107 -6.11 -0.14 12.85
N PHE A 108 -6.07 -0.91 11.78
CA PHE A 108 -5.49 -0.45 10.50
C PHE A 108 -6.32 0.69 9.90
N SER A 109 -7.64 0.52 9.83
CA SER A 109 -8.54 1.57 9.32
C SER A 109 -8.45 2.85 10.15
N ALA A 110 -8.42 2.71 11.50
CA ALA A 110 -8.32 3.85 12.41
C ALA A 110 -6.98 4.61 12.32
N ASN A 111 -5.91 3.95 11.89
CA ASN A 111 -4.58 4.55 11.77
C ASN A 111 -4.19 4.85 10.31
N ARG A 112 -5.05 4.52 9.34
CA ARG A 112 -4.74 4.66 7.91
C ARG A 112 -4.33 6.09 7.54
N GLU A 113 -5.12 7.08 7.89
CA GLU A 113 -4.84 8.49 7.58
C GLU A 113 -3.55 9.00 8.25
N ARG A 114 -3.22 8.46 9.42
CA ARG A 114 -2.00 8.86 10.14
C ARG A 114 -0.74 8.21 9.61
N LEU A 115 -0.79 6.91 9.30
CA LEU A 115 0.39 6.10 8.94
C LEU A 115 0.61 5.95 7.44
N PHE A 116 -0.44 6.22 6.66
CA PHE A 116 -0.41 6.06 5.20
C PHE A 116 -0.73 7.36 4.48
N ASN A 117 -0.49 8.51 5.12
CA ASN A 117 -0.46 9.77 4.41
C ASN A 117 0.72 9.79 3.43
N GLU A 118 0.62 10.61 2.41
CA GLU A 118 1.62 10.71 1.35
C GLU A 118 3.00 11.05 1.90
N ASP A 119 3.07 11.99 2.85
CA ASP A 119 4.34 12.47 3.41
C ASP A 119 5.12 11.35 4.11
N LEU A 120 4.45 10.54 4.92
CA LEU A 120 5.08 9.45 5.66
C LEU A 120 5.49 8.30 4.73
N ALA A 121 4.63 7.97 3.75
CA ALA A 121 4.94 6.97 2.75
C ALA A 121 6.14 7.38 1.88
N ARG A 122 6.17 8.63 1.43
CA ARG A 122 7.29 9.21 0.69
C ARG A 122 8.57 9.24 1.53
N ALA A 123 8.49 9.65 2.79
CA ALA A 123 9.64 9.65 3.71
C ALA A 123 10.21 8.24 3.92
N PHE A 124 9.36 7.23 4.04
CA PHE A 124 9.79 5.83 4.13
C PHE A 124 10.46 5.38 2.83
N PHE A 125 9.86 5.65 1.68
CA PHE A 125 10.41 5.32 0.37
C PHE A 125 11.79 5.94 0.14
N GLU A 126 11.97 7.23 0.44
CA GLU A 126 13.24 7.93 0.31
C GLU A 126 14.34 7.30 1.19
N ARG A 127 14.00 6.88 2.41
CA ARG A 127 14.96 6.19 3.28
C ARG A 127 15.37 4.82 2.74
N VAL A 128 14.42 4.07 2.17
CA VAL A 128 14.72 2.79 1.49
C VAL A 128 15.67 3.03 0.33
N LYS A 129 15.39 4.04 -0.50
CA LYS A 129 16.21 4.44 -1.65
C LYS A 129 17.62 4.81 -1.24
N LEU A 130 17.76 5.68 -0.23
CA LEU A 130 19.07 6.06 0.32
C LEU A 130 19.86 4.85 0.85
N SER A 131 19.19 3.94 1.56
CA SER A 131 19.83 2.71 2.04
C SER A 131 20.32 1.82 0.89
N ALA A 132 19.58 1.73 -0.20
CA ALA A 132 19.98 0.98 -1.39
C ALA A 132 21.17 1.65 -2.11
N GLN A 133 21.19 2.97 -2.19
CA GLN A 133 22.31 3.73 -2.76
C GLN A 133 23.60 3.54 -1.95
N TRP A 134 23.53 3.66 -0.62
CA TRP A 134 24.68 3.42 0.26
C TRP A 134 25.19 1.98 0.19
N GLY A 135 24.28 1.03 0.01
CA GLY A 135 24.60 -0.37 -0.25
C GLY A 135 25.16 -0.66 -1.65
N ARG A 136 25.31 0.35 -2.50
CA ARG A 136 25.70 0.23 -3.92
C ARG A 136 24.80 -0.76 -4.71
N LEU A 137 23.54 -0.82 -4.33
CA LEU A 137 22.52 -1.66 -5.00
C LEU A 137 21.78 -0.90 -6.10
N ALA A 138 21.87 0.43 -6.13
CA ALA A 138 21.34 1.27 -7.20
C ALA A 138 22.46 1.75 -8.12
N SER A 139 22.21 1.78 -9.42
CA SER A 139 23.07 2.38 -10.44
C SER A 139 22.40 3.66 -10.98
N ASP A 140 23.19 4.53 -11.57
CA ASP A 140 22.77 5.78 -12.20
C ASP A 140 22.96 5.80 -13.73
N GLU A 141 23.17 4.62 -14.33
CA GLU A 141 23.52 4.52 -15.75
C GLU A 141 22.30 4.45 -16.67
N HIS A 142 21.32 3.59 -16.33
CA HIS A 142 20.17 3.33 -17.18
C HIS A 142 18.89 3.18 -16.37
N PHE A 143 17.84 3.91 -16.81
CA PHE A 143 16.53 3.90 -16.19
C PHE A 143 15.44 3.56 -17.20
N SER A 144 14.35 2.99 -16.73
CA SER A 144 13.12 2.77 -17.50
C SER A 144 11.94 3.39 -16.77
N VAL A 145 11.06 4.05 -17.52
CA VAL A 145 9.78 4.55 -17.01
C VAL A 145 8.68 3.69 -17.58
N ASP A 146 7.76 3.26 -16.73
CA ASP A 146 6.53 2.57 -17.15
C ASP A 146 5.31 3.22 -16.50
N GLY A 147 4.26 3.41 -17.33
CA GLY A 147 2.99 3.98 -16.94
C GLY A 147 1.91 2.91 -16.80
N THR A 148 1.26 2.83 -15.64
CA THR A 148 0.13 1.93 -15.40
C THR A 148 -1.13 2.69 -15.04
N LEU A 149 -2.30 2.15 -15.46
CA LEU A 149 -3.59 2.73 -15.06
C LEU A 149 -3.98 2.21 -13.67
N ILE A 150 -4.25 3.13 -12.77
CA ILE A 150 -4.76 2.86 -11.42
C ILE A 150 -6.25 3.20 -11.42
N GLU A 151 -7.12 2.19 -11.34
CA GLU A 151 -8.56 2.40 -11.30
C GLU A 151 -8.95 3.19 -10.04
N ALA A 152 -9.69 4.28 -10.23
CA ALA A 152 -10.25 5.03 -9.14
C ALA A 152 -11.36 4.23 -8.45
N TRP A 153 -11.48 4.39 -7.15
CA TRP A 153 -12.61 3.80 -6.40
C TRP A 153 -13.89 4.61 -6.63
N ALA A 154 -14.23 4.80 -7.89
CA ALA A 154 -15.37 5.59 -8.34
C ALA A 154 -16.10 4.84 -9.46
N SER A 155 -17.41 4.71 -9.34
CA SER A 155 -18.21 4.09 -10.39
C SER A 155 -18.45 5.08 -11.54
N HIS A 156 -18.71 4.57 -12.74
CA HIS A 156 -19.15 5.39 -13.88
C HIS A 156 -20.43 6.21 -13.58
N LYS A 157 -21.23 5.82 -12.60
CA LYS A 157 -22.41 6.56 -12.14
C LYS A 157 -22.07 7.87 -11.47
N SER A 158 -20.88 7.95 -10.85
CA SER A 158 -20.40 9.18 -10.24
C SER A 158 -19.92 10.21 -11.27
N PHE A 159 -19.73 9.81 -12.53
CA PHE A 159 -19.22 10.70 -13.59
C PHE A 159 -20.35 11.55 -14.17
N LYS A 160 -20.51 12.78 -13.62
CA LYS A 160 -21.59 13.71 -13.90
C LYS A 160 -21.08 14.99 -14.57
N ARG A 161 -21.99 15.74 -15.21
CA ARG A 161 -21.65 17.04 -15.79
C ARG A 161 -21.14 18.01 -14.71
N LYS A 162 -20.17 18.81 -15.07
CA LYS A 162 -19.60 19.84 -14.18
C LYS A 162 -20.62 20.93 -13.83
N ASP A 163 -21.56 21.19 -14.75
CA ASP A 163 -22.57 22.24 -14.62
C ASP A 163 -23.89 21.75 -13.95
N ASP A 164 -23.95 20.47 -13.55
CA ASP A 164 -25.16 19.86 -13.00
C ASP A 164 -25.17 20.02 -11.47
N ASP A 165 -25.43 21.24 -11.01
CA ASP A 165 -25.63 21.58 -9.60
C ASP A 165 -27.10 21.36 -9.16
N SER A 166 -27.91 20.75 -10.03
CA SER A 166 -29.30 20.42 -9.75
C SER A 166 -29.36 19.20 -8.84
N GLY A 167 -29.67 19.39 -7.55
CA GLY A 167 -29.94 18.37 -6.56
C GLY A 167 -31.18 17.51 -6.86
N THR A 168 -31.49 17.27 -8.12
CA THR A 168 -32.57 16.40 -8.57
C THR A 168 -32.11 14.95 -8.34
N PRO A 169 -32.87 14.16 -7.56
CA PRO A 169 -32.53 12.75 -7.36
C PRO A 169 -32.51 12.04 -8.72
N PRO A 170 -31.52 11.16 -8.97
CA PRO A 170 -31.41 10.45 -10.24
C PRO A 170 -32.68 9.66 -10.50
N GLY A 171 -33.28 9.86 -11.67
CA GLY A 171 -34.39 9.07 -12.14
C GLY A 171 -34.03 7.58 -12.23
N ARG A 172 -35.03 6.72 -12.44
CA ARG A 172 -34.90 5.26 -12.44
C ARG A 172 -33.86 4.68 -13.42
N ASN A 173 -33.41 5.49 -14.40
CA ASN A 173 -32.34 5.20 -15.37
C ASN A 173 -31.46 6.44 -15.63
N PRO A 174 -30.58 6.85 -14.70
CA PRO A 174 -29.74 8.04 -14.89
C PRO A 174 -28.60 7.86 -15.90
N GLU A 175 -28.43 6.66 -16.44
CA GLU A 175 -27.29 6.29 -17.28
C GLU A 175 -27.56 6.38 -18.78
N VAL A 176 -28.80 6.52 -19.18
CA VAL A 176 -29.14 6.59 -20.60
C VAL A 176 -29.13 8.04 -21.01
N ASP A 177 -28.02 8.47 -21.62
CA ASP A 177 -27.98 9.74 -22.31
C ASP A 177 -28.79 9.60 -23.62
N PHE A 178 -30.08 9.87 -23.55
CA PHE A 178 -31.01 9.83 -24.69
C PHE A 178 -30.65 10.82 -25.80
N LYS A 179 -29.71 11.74 -25.54
CA LYS A 179 -29.29 12.79 -26.50
C LYS A 179 -27.98 12.49 -27.22
N GLY A 180 -27.36 11.33 -26.99
CA GLY A 180 -26.11 10.93 -27.64
C GLY A 180 -24.91 11.83 -27.31
N GLN A 181 -24.92 12.52 -26.18
CA GLN A 181 -23.78 13.35 -25.75
C GLN A 181 -22.69 12.43 -25.26
N GLU A 182 -21.53 12.52 -25.91
CA GLU A 182 -20.34 11.78 -25.49
C GLU A 182 -19.83 12.34 -24.15
N ARG A 183 -19.69 11.45 -23.15
CA ARG A 183 -19.13 11.81 -21.85
C ARG A 183 -17.63 11.95 -21.97
N CYS A 184 -17.11 13.15 -21.73
CA CYS A 184 -15.68 13.44 -21.77
C CYS A 184 -15.22 14.19 -20.52
N ASN A 185 -13.93 14.21 -20.30
CA ASN A 185 -13.31 14.86 -19.12
C ASN A 185 -13.50 16.39 -19.13
N ASP A 186 -13.75 16.99 -20.29
CA ASP A 186 -13.96 18.44 -20.39
C ASP A 186 -15.31 18.86 -19.81
N THR A 187 -16.33 18.05 -20.01
CA THR A 187 -17.72 18.34 -19.64
C THR A 187 -18.17 17.62 -18.36
N HIS A 188 -17.49 16.54 -17.98
CA HIS A 188 -17.87 15.70 -16.84
C HIS A 188 -16.72 15.54 -15.84
N LYS A 189 -17.06 15.31 -14.57
CA LYS A 189 -16.15 14.92 -13.49
C LYS A 189 -16.80 13.87 -12.60
N SER A 190 -16.00 13.05 -11.92
CA SER A 190 -16.51 12.16 -10.89
C SER A 190 -16.87 12.95 -9.63
N THR A 191 -18.03 12.67 -9.05
CA THR A 191 -18.45 13.23 -7.75
C THR A 191 -17.84 12.49 -6.56
N THR A 192 -17.31 11.29 -6.78
CA THR A 192 -16.67 10.47 -5.74
C THR A 192 -15.16 10.74 -5.69
N ASP A 193 -14.52 10.88 -6.86
CA ASP A 193 -13.10 11.17 -7.00
C ASP A 193 -12.93 12.21 -8.12
N ALA A 194 -12.76 13.46 -7.74
CA ALA A 194 -12.75 14.60 -8.66
C ALA A 194 -11.51 14.63 -9.58
N ASP A 195 -10.42 13.96 -9.17
CA ASP A 195 -9.15 13.90 -9.89
C ASP A 195 -9.07 12.71 -10.85
N ALA A 196 -9.93 11.69 -10.67
CA ALA A 196 -10.03 10.61 -11.62
C ALA A 196 -10.47 11.09 -13.01
N ARG A 197 -9.82 10.58 -14.03
CA ARG A 197 -10.13 10.89 -15.42
C ARG A 197 -10.66 9.66 -16.16
N LEU A 198 -11.64 9.87 -17.03
CA LEU A 198 -12.12 8.83 -17.93
C LEU A 198 -11.05 8.59 -19.01
N PHE A 199 -10.42 7.44 -19.00
CA PHE A 199 -9.32 7.12 -19.92
C PHE A 199 -9.42 5.67 -20.41
N LYS A 200 -8.84 5.41 -21.59
CA LYS A 200 -8.67 4.08 -22.18
C LYS A 200 -7.28 3.97 -22.82
N LYS A 201 -6.59 2.88 -22.60
CA LYS A 201 -5.21 2.67 -23.11
C LYS A 201 -5.18 2.46 -24.63
N SER A 202 -6.24 1.89 -25.22
CA SER A 202 -6.33 1.64 -26.66
C SER A 202 -7.76 1.83 -27.18
N ARG A 203 -7.92 1.91 -28.54
CA ARG A 203 -9.24 2.08 -29.17
C ARG A 203 -10.23 0.95 -28.89
N GLY A 204 -9.75 -0.26 -28.57
CA GLY A 204 -10.59 -1.43 -28.28
C GLY A 204 -10.85 -1.66 -26.78
N ASP A 205 -10.25 -0.86 -25.90
CA ASP A 205 -10.36 -1.02 -24.47
C ASP A 205 -11.55 -0.24 -23.89
N LYS A 206 -12.02 -0.70 -22.71
CA LYS A 206 -13.09 -0.01 -21.98
C LYS A 206 -12.55 1.27 -21.34
N SER A 207 -13.30 2.35 -21.46
CA SER A 207 -13.00 3.57 -20.68
C SER A 207 -13.20 3.32 -19.20
N ARG A 208 -12.24 3.75 -18.36
CA ARG A 208 -12.26 3.61 -16.91
C ARG A 208 -11.99 4.95 -16.26
N LEU A 209 -12.60 5.19 -15.11
CA LEU A 209 -12.18 6.29 -14.24
C LEU A 209 -10.89 5.87 -13.54
N CYS A 210 -9.81 6.56 -13.82
CA CYS A 210 -8.48 6.15 -13.35
C CYS A 210 -7.53 7.34 -13.22
N HIS A 211 -6.46 7.07 -12.51
CA HIS A 211 -5.22 7.83 -12.48
C HIS A 211 -4.15 7.09 -13.29
N MET A 212 -3.04 7.73 -13.58
CA MET A 212 -1.88 7.09 -14.18
C MET A 212 -0.74 7.12 -13.17
N GLY A 213 -0.28 5.93 -12.78
CA GLY A 213 0.89 5.77 -11.93
C GLY A 213 2.12 5.53 -12.80
N HIS A 214 3.20 6.23 -12.52
CA HIS A 214 4.48 6.13 -13.21
C HIS A 214 5.52 5.60 -12.23
N ILE A 215 6.36 4.70 -12.71
CA ILE A 215 7.45 4.11 -11.93
C ILE A 215 8.73 4.31 -12.72
N LEU A 216 9.71 4.97 -12.10
CA LEU A 216 11.07 5.04 -12.59
C LEU A 216 11.88 3.92 -11.95
N MET A 217 12.43 3.04 -12.76
CA MET A 217 13.19 1.88 -12.31
C MET A 217 14.62 1.92 -12.83
N GLU A 218 15.56 1.69 -11.95
CA GLU A 218 16.97 1.45 -12.27
C GLU A 218 17.11 0.04 -12.88
N ASN A 219 17.81 -0.08 -14.04
CA ASN A 219 17.77 -1.30 -14.85
C ASN A 219 18.78 -2.38 -14.44
N ARG A 220 19.82 -2.06 -13.67
CA ARG A 220 20.83 -3.06 -13.26
C ARG A 220 20.28 -4.05 -12.23
N ASN A 221 19.59 -3.54 -11.22
CA ASN A 221 19.07 -4.33 -10.10
C ASN A 221 17.53 -4.34 -10.02
N GLY A 222 16.86 -3.57 -10.88
CA GLY A 222 15.40 -3.48 -10.91
C GLY A 222 14.82 -2.74 -9.71
N LEU A 223 15.55 -1.78 -9.15
CA LEU A 223 15.10 -0.99 -8.01
C LEU A 223 14.26 0.19 -8.47
N ILE A 224 13.11 0.40 -7.82
CA ILE A 224 12.28 1.58 -8.04
C ILE A 224 12.99 2.76 -7.35
N VAL A 225 13.26 3.82 -8.13
CA VAL A 225 13.95 5.02 -7.65
C VAL A 225 13.05 6.23 -7.57
N ASP A 226 11.93 6.23 -8.29
CA ASP A 226 10.89 7.25 -8.15
C ASP A 226 9.50 6.72 -8.51
N VAL A 227 8.46 7.35 -7.96
CA VAL A 227 7.05 7.02 -8.21
C VAL A 227 6.24 8.30 -8.26
N GLU A 228 5.45 8.48 -9.32
CA GLU A 228 4.57 9.62 -9.48
C GLU A 228 3.16 9.17 -9.88
N ILE A 229 2.14 9.89 -9.43
CA ILE A 229 0.74 9.68 -9.84
C ILE A 229 0.24 10.96 -10.51
N THR A 230 -0.25 10.81 -11.73
CA THR A 230 -0.77 11.94 -12.54
C THR A 230 -2.21 11.69 -12.97
N HIS A 231 -2.84 12.71 -13.53
CA HIS A 231 -4.10 12.55 -14.24
C HIS A 231 -3.90 11.67 -15.49
N ALA A 232 -4.78 10.68 -15.66
CA ALA A 232 -4.71 9.82 -16.84
C ALA A 232 -5.04 10.61 -18.12
N ASN A 233 -4.05 10.76 -18.99
CA ASN A 233 -4.17 11.36 -20.32
C ASN A 233 -3.18 10.71 -21.31
N GLY A 234 -3.24 11.10 -22.59
CA GLY A 234 -2.40 10.51 -23.63
C GLY A 234 -0.93 10.96 -23.63
N THR A 235 -0.56 11.97 -22.85
CA THR A 235 0.81 12.52 -22.76
C THR A 235 1.46 12.32 -21.40
N ALA A 236 0.69 11.90 -20.39
CA ALA A 236 1.11 11.81 -19.00
C ALA A 236 2.40 10.99 -18.80
N GLU A 237 2.56 9.87 -19.52
CA GLU A 237 3.75 9.02 -19.40
C GLU A 237 5.02 9.75 -19.85
N ARG A 238 4.93 10.53 -20.93
CA ARG A 238 6.06 11.33 -21.43
C ARG A 238 6.38 12.52 -20.53
N GLU A 239 5.35 13.16 -20.01
CA GLU A 239 5.50 14.28 -19.08
C GLU A 239 6.13 13.83 -17.77
N ALA A 240 5.66 12.72 -17.21
CA ALA A 240 6.25 12.11 -16.01
C ALA A 240 7.71 11.68 -16.26
N ALA A 241 8.01 11.03 -17.38
CA ALA A 241 9.37 10.61 -17.72
C ALA A 241 10.37 11.76 -17.81
N LEU A 242 9.90 12.97 -18.08
CA LEU A 242 10.75 14.18 -18.12
C LEU A 242 10.87 14.86 -16.75
N ALA A 243 9.92 14.61 -15.84
CA ALA A 243 9.87 15.20 -14.52
C ALA A 243 10.63 14.37 -13.46
N MET A 244 10.62 13.05 -13.59
CA MET A 244 11.31 12.07 -12.75
C MET A 244 12.80 11.97 -13.09
#